data_0b5504cdb4c2320c884eda11d6fa9e4a
#
_entry.id   0b5504cdb4c2320c884eda11d6fa9e4a
#
_cell.length_a   1.000
_cell.length_b   1.000
_cell.length_c   1.000
_cell.angle_alpha   90.00
_cell.angle_beta   90.00
_cell.angle_gamma   90.00
#
_symmetry.space_group_name_H-M   'P 1'
#
loop_
_entity.id
_entity.type
_entity.pdbx_description
1 polymer ?
#
loop_
_entity_poly.entity_id
_entity_poly.type
_entity_poly.pdbx_seq_one_letter_code
_entity_poly.pdbx_strand_id
1 'polypeptide(L)'
;MRATAILEADRLIDTELGCVSIEESMRSAGLDFYNESGPGLDGVIKEGGGDEPPSSGAHLVLMRHGESMWNDRNLFTGCVDVPLSKKGVQEAIAAGKRIANVPVDVIFTSALARSQVTAQIAMTEHISSKVPVVLYRGTDERAIYWSRCHSEETARDIIPIVRTWQLNERMYGRLQGYNKAEMAESHGEEKVFEWRRSYETAPPGGESLEMTGRRVQAFFLNEVEPMLAKGHNVMISAHA
;
A
#
# COMPACT_ATOMS: atom_id res chain seq x y z
N MET A 1 9.61 -10.42 13.85
CA MET A 1 8.83 -9.44 13.04
C MET A 1 7.37 -9.63 13.42
N ARG A 2 6.70 -8.60 13.92
CA ARG A 2 5.25 -8.65 14.17
C ARG A 2 4.57 -7.91 13.04
N ALA A 3 3.72 -8.57 12.29
CA ALA A 3 2.90 -7.96 11.25
C ALA A 3 1.47 -7.81 11.75
N THR A 4 0.96 -6.58 11.77
CA THR A 4 -0.45 -6.29 12.07
C THR A 4 -1.16 -6.02 10.76
N ALA A 5 -1.99 -6.96 10.32
CA ALA A 5 -2.80 -6.80 9.12
C ALA A 5 -4.19 -6.29 9.50
N ILE A 6 -4.58 -5.13 8.99
CA ILE A 6 -5.95 -4.61 9.10
C ILE A 6 -6.64 -4.92 7.79
N LEU A 7 -7.32 -6.06 7.72
CA LEU A 7 -7.91 -6.59 6.46
C LEU A 7 -9.33 -6.15 6.23
N GLU A 8 -10.01 -5.49 7.05
CA GLU A 8 -11.32 -4.83 6.88
C GLU A 8 -11.58 -3.97 8.10
N ALA A 9 -12.44 -2.98 7.99
CA ALA A 9 -12.70 -2.02 9.05
C ALA A 9 -13.06 -2.66 10.42
N ASP A 10 -13.39 -3.95 10.47
CA ASP A 10 -13.90 -4.63 11.67
C ASP A 10 -12.98 -5.71 12.27
N ARG A 11 -11.83 -6.07 11.66
CA ARG A 11 -10.97 -7.12 12.21
C ARG A 11 -9.49 -6.74 12.21
N LEU A 12 -8.91 -6.61 13.41
CA LEU A 12 -7.48 -6.73 13.66
C LEU A 12 -7.15 -8.22 13.68
N ILE A 13 -6.29 -8.66 12.77
CA ILE A 13 -5.72 -10.00 12.84
C ILE A 13 -4.26 -9.84 13.22
N ASP A 14 -3.92 -10.13 14.47
CA ASP A 14 -2.54 -10.36 14.89
C ASP A 14 -2.12 -11.72 14.32
N THR A 15 -1.39 -11.72 13.23
CA THR A 15 -0.75 -12.93 12.75
C THR A 15 0.73 -12.90 13.16
N GLU A 16 1.14 -13.76 14.08
CA GLU A 16 2.52 -14.19 14.14
C GLU A 16 2.80 -14.95 12.85
N LEU A 17 3.41 -14.27 11.88
CA LEU A 17 3.96 -14.94 10.71
C LEU A 17 5.13 -15.80 11.22
N GLY A 18 4.85 -17.07 11.46
CA GLY A 18 5.88 -18.10 11.52
C GLY A 18 6.75 -17.95 10.29
N CYS A 19 8.06 -17.87 10.50
CA CYS A 19 9.09 -17.70 9.48
C CYS A 19 9.07 -18.88 8.50
N VAL A 20 8.13 -18.89 7.56
CA VAL A 20 8.33 -19.56 6.27
C VAL A 20 9.03 -18.50 5.43
N SER A 21 10.30 -18.74 5.09
CA SER A 21 11.07 -17.76 4.36
C SER A 21 10.33 -17.43 3.04
N ILE A 22 9.94 -16.17 2.90
CA ILE A 22 9.37 -15.62 1.68
C ILE A 22 10.30 -15.96 0.48
N GLU A 23 11.62 -16.07 0.72
CA GLU A 23 12.61 -16.53 -0.24
C GLU A 23 12.35 -17.94 -0.81
N GLU A 24 11.86 -18.90 -0.04
CA GLU A 24 11.56 -20.25 -0.52
C GLU A 24 10.34 -20.30 -1.45
N SER A 25 9.31 -19.52 -1.14
CA SER A 25 8.13 -19.40 -2.01
C SER A 25 8.46 -18.70 -3.34
N MET A 26 9.47 -17.83 -3.37
CA MET A 26 9.85 -17.04 -4.54
C MET A 26 10.81 -17.75 -5.48
N ARG A 27 11.79 -18.50 -4.96
CA ARG A 27 12.68 -19.33 -5.78
C ARG A 27 11.93 -20.41 -6.55
N SER A 28 10.81 -20.88 -6.02
CA SER A 28 9.96 -21.85 -6.74
C SER A 28 9.15 -21.22 -7.89
N ALA A 29 9.03 -19.89 -7.95
CA ALA A 29 8.23 -19.16 -8.94
C ALA A 29 9.04 -18.59 -10.12
N GLY A 30 10.39 -18.70 -10.13
CA GLY A 30 11.23 -18.32 -11.27
C GLY A 30 11.17 -16.84 -11.68
N LEU A 31 11.16 -15.92 -10.71
CA LEU A 31 10.97 -14.49 -10.98
C LEU A 31 12.29 -13.76 -11.22
N ASP A 32 12.54 -13.36 -12.48
CA ASP A 32 13.56 -12.37 -12.83
C ASP A 32 13.05 -10.95 -12.59
N PHE A 33 13.88 -10.11 -11.96
CA PHE A 33 13.51 -8.78 -11.49
C PHE A 33 13.68 -7.71 -12.55
N TYR A 34 12.64 -6.92 -12.80
CA TYR A 34 12.75 -5.62 -13.46
C TYR A 34 13.15 -4.57 -12.42
N ASN A 35 14.36 -4.04 -12.58
CA ASN A 35 14.94 -3.02 -11.70
C ASN A 35 14.63 -1.62 -12.26
N GLU A 36 13.49 -1.03 -11.89
CA GLU A 36 13.26 0.40 -12.02
C GLU A 36 13.22 1.01 -10.62
N SER A 37 14.39 1.13 -10.00
CA SER A 37 14.57 1.89 -8.77
C SER A 37 14.54 3.39 -9.10
N GLY A 38 13.49 4.07 -8.68
CA GLY A 38 13.53 5.54 -8.56
C GLY A 38 14.63 5.95 -7.55
N PRO A 39 14.97 7.25 -7.43
CA PRO A 39 15.98 7.71 -6.48
C PRO A 39 15.67 7.19 -5.09
N GLY A 40 16.65 6.54 -4.47
CA GLY A 40 16.52 5.88 -3.17
C GLY A 40 16.04 6.82 -2.07
N LEU A 41 15.47 6.27 -1.03
CA LEU A 41 15.07 7.00 0.17
C LEU A 41 16.28 7.39 1.06
N ASP A 42 17.49 7.08 0.57
CA ASP A 42 18.74 7.39 1.25
C ASP A 42 18.85 8.91 1.47
N GLY A 43 18.93 9.27 2.75
CA GLY A 43 18.99 10.68 3.19
C GLY A 43 17.66 11.30 3.61
N VAL A 44 16.50 10.67 3.35
CA VAL A 44 15.19 11.12 3.86
C VAL A 44 14.81 10.37 5.14
N ILE A 45 15.13 9.08 5.19
CA ILE A 45 14.98 8.26 6.39
C ILE A 45 16.38 8.13 6.98
N LYS A 46 16.66 8.84 8.06
CA LYS A 46 17.93 8.67 8.79
C LYS A 46 17.99 7.28 9.36
N GLU A 47 19.18 6.68 9.29
CA GLU A 47 19.49 5.49 10.09
C GLU A 47 19.09 5.79 11.54
N GLY A 48 18.25 4.93 12.12
CA GLY A 48 17.81 5.09 13.49
C GLY A 48 19.04 5.27 14.37
N GLY A 49 19.19 6.45 14.97
CA GLY A 49 20.35 6.80 15.76
C GLY A 49 20.37 6.03 17.08
N GLY A 50 20.99 4.87 17.07
CA GLY A 50 21.25 4.08 18.26
C GLY A 50 21.95 2.78 17.86
N ASP A 51 23.16 2.57 18.37
CA ASP A 51 23.96 1.34 18.22
C ASP A 51 23.37 0.12 18.93
N GLU A 52 22.14 0.20 19.46
CA GLU A 52 21.44 -0.93 20.01
C GLU A 52 20.39 -1.46 19.03
N PRO A 53 20.35 -2.78 18.77
CA PRO A 53 19.26 -3.38 18.00
C PRO A 53 17.94 -3.08 18.73
N PRO A 54 16.88 -2.67 17.99
CA PRO A 54 15.60 -2.32 18.59
C PRO A 54 15.09 -3.49 19.46
N SER A 55 14.83 -3.23 20.72
CA SER A 55 14.35 -4.20 21.70
C SER A 55 12.94 -4.74 21.39
N SER A 56 12.24 -4.11 20.44
CA SER A 56 10.99 -4.57 19.84
C SER A 56 11.18 -4.58 18.33
N GLY A 57 10.89 -5.72 17.66
CA GLY A 57 11.03 -5.85 16.21
C GLY A 57 10.23 -4.78 15.46
N ALA A 58 10.64 -4.48 14.21
CA ALA A 58 9.94 -3.55 13.33
C ALA A 58 8.47 -3.93 13.12
N HIS A 59 7.60 -2.92 13.02
CA HIS A 59 6.18 -3.10 12.73
C HIS A 59 5.89 -2.92 11.25
N LEU A 60 5.04 -3.80 10.71
CA LEU A 60 4.43 -3.64 9.39
C LEU A 60 2.91 -3.48 9.58
N VAL A 61 2.39 -2.33 9.17
CA VAL A 61 0.95 -2.05 9.15
C VAL A 61 0.45 -2.15 7.72
N LEU A 62 -0.48 -3.07 7.45
CA LEU A 62 -1.16 -3.18 6.16
C LEU A 62 -2.58 -2.63 6.30
N MET A 63 -2.92 -1.65 5.49
CA MET A 63 -4.22 -0.99 5.50
C MET A 63 -4.84 -1.00 4.11
N ARG A 64 -6.06 -1.52 4.01
CA ARG A 64 -6.87 -1.33 2.81
C ARG A 64 -7.50 0.05 2.83
N HIS A 65 -7.61 0.68 1.65
CA HIS A 65 -8.35 1.94 1.51
C HIS A 65 -9.80 1.81 1.98
N GLY A 66 -10.39 2.89 2.52
CA GLY A 66 -11.80 2.99 2.84
C GLY A 66 -12.69 2.82 1.60
N GLU A 67 -13.98 2.57 1.80
CA GLU A 67 -14.93 2.40 0.72
C GLU A 67 -14.84 3.55 -0.29
N SER A 68 -14.71 3.24 -1.59
CA SER A 68 -14.77 4.23 -2.67
C SER A 68 -16.20 4.43 -3.17
N MET A 69 -16.45 5.56 -3.86
CA MET A 69 -17.75 5.84 -4.49
C MET A 69 -18.18 4.75 -5.49
N TRP A 70 -17.22 4.05 -6.11
CA TRP A 70 -17.53 2.97 -7.03
C TRP A 70 -17.72 1.62 -6.31
N ASN A 71 -17.11 1.42 -5.15
CA ASN A 71 -17.44 0.27 -4.29
C ASN A 71 -18.91 0.35 -3.84
N ASP A 72 -19.35 1.54 -3.38
CA ASP A 72 -20.74 1.79 -2.98
C ASP A 72 -21.75 1.50 -4.12
N ARG A 73 -21.37 1.80 -5.37
CA ARG A 73 -22.19 1.57 -6.56
C ARG A 73 -22.02 0.18 -7.19
N ASN A 74 -21.28 -0.70 -6.58
CA ASN A 74 -20.97 -2.05 -7.09
C ASN A 74 -20.30 -2.04 -8.49
N LEU A 75 -19.45 -1.05 -8.79
CA LEU A 75 -18.74 -0.95 -10.05
C LEU A 75 -17.34 -1.60 -9.97
N PHE A 76 -16.87 -2.10 -11.12
CA PHE A 76 -15.46 -2.49 -11.28
C PHE A 76 -14.58 -1.25 -11.26
N THR A 77 -13.70 -1.11 -10.27
CA THR A 77 -12.85 0.07 -10.07
C THR A 77 -11.47 -0.12 -10.71
N GLY A 78 -10.73 -1.13 -10.28
CA GLY A 78 -9.36 -1.35 -10.76
C GLY A 78 -8.47 -0.11 -10.60
N CYS A 79 -7.74 0.23 -11.64
CA CYS A 79 -6.81 1.37 -11.66
C CYS A 79 -7.48 2.73 -11.91
N VAL A 80 -8.82 2.81 -12.01
CA VAL A 80 -9.50 4.11 -12.12
C VAL A 80 -9.37 4.86 -10.79
N ASP A 81 -9.02 6.14 -10.88
CA ASP A 81 -8.78 6.98 -9.71
C ASP A 81 -10.09 7.58 -9.19
N VAL A 82 -10.73 6.83 -8.29
CA VAL A 82 -12.03 7.14 -7.71
C VAL A 82 -11.85 7.55 -6.24
N PRO A 83 -12.50 8.63 -5.77
CA PRO A 83 -12.40 9.08 -4.38
C PRO A 83 -13.12 8.15 -3.41
N LEU A 84 -12.85 8.33 -2.12
CA LEU A 84 -13.58 7.71 -1.03
C LEU A 84 -15.04 8.15 -1.01
N SER A 85 -15.93 7.26 -0.56
CA SER A 85 -17.28 7.62 -0.12
C SER A 85 -17.23 8.29 1.26
N LYS A 86 -18.36 8.88 1.70
CA LYS A 86 -18.48 9.40 3.08
C LYS A 86 -18.23 8.31 4.12
N LYS A 87 -18.68 7.08 3.85
CA LYS A 87 -18.43 5.93 4.70
C LYS A 87 -16.96 5.57 4.71
N GLY A 88 -16.29 5.56 3.53
CA GLY A 88 -14.86 5.29 3.45
C GLY A 88 -13.99 6.27 4.22
N VAL A 89 -14.41 7.54 4.33
CA VAL A 89 -13.75 8.53 5.21
C VAL A 89 -13.88 8.12 6.68
N GLN A 90 -15.06 7.67 7.12
CA GLN A 90 -15.27 7.21 8.49
C GLN A 90 -14.49 5.93 8.80
N GLU A 91 -14.40 5.03 7.83
CA GLU A 91 -13.57 3.81 7.92
C GLU A 91 -12.08 4.16 8.08
N ALA A 92 -11.58 5.16 7.34
CA ALA A 92 -10.20 5.64 7.47
C ALA A 92 -9.92 6.24 8.86
N ILE A 93 -10.85 7.03 9.41
CA ILE A 93 -10.76 7.56 10.78
C ILE A 93 -10.72 6.39 11.80
N ALA A 94 -11.63 5.43 11.65
CA ALA A 94 -11.69 4.28 12.55
C ALA A 94 -10.41 3.43 12.49
N ALA A 95 -9.84 3.23 11.28
CA ALA A 95 -8.56 2.56 11.11
C ALA A 95 -7.42 3.33 11.78
N GLY A 96 -7.38 4.66 11.64
CA GLY A 96 -6.41 5.53 12.31
C GLY A 96 -6.42 5.38 13.83
N LYS A 97 -7.62 5.37 14.45
CA LYS A 97 -7.76 5.14 15.90
C LYS A 97 -7.19 3.80 16.36
N ARG A 98 -7.29 2.76 15.52
CA ARG A 98 -6.74 1.44 15.85
C ARG A 98 -5.22 1.40 15.84
N ILE A 99 -4.58 2.17 14.96
CA ILE A 99 -3.13 2.25 14.84
C ILE A 99 -2.52 3.43 15.58
N ALA A 100 -3.31 4.20 16.32
CA ALA A 100 -2.88 5.46 16.94
C ALA A 100 -1.57 5.35 17.72
N ASN A 101 -1.33 4.22 18.38
CA ASN A 101 -0.14 3.96 19.20
C ASN A 101 0.92 3.08 18.49
N VAL A 102 0.70 2.66 17.23
CA VAL A 102 1.67 1.86 16.49
C VAL A 102 2.68 2.78 15.84
N PRO A 103 3.98 2.68 16.14
CA PRO A 103 4.97 3.57 15.54
C PRO A 103 5.01 3.42 14.02
N VAL A 104 5.14 4.56 13.32
CA VAL A 104 5.23 4.63 11.86
C VAL A 104 6.37 5.57 11.48
N ASP A 105 7.34 5.07 10.72
CA ASP A 105 8.50 5.83 10.24
C ASP A 105 8.37 6.19 8.76
N VAL A 106 7.66 5.37 7.97
CA VAL A 106 7.42 5.58 6.54
C VAL A 106 6.07 5.02 6.13
N ILE A 107 5.43 5.67 5.17
CA ILE A 107 4.16 5.25 4.61
C ILE A 107 4.31 5.02 3.11
N PHE A 108 3.95 3.83 2.64
CA PHE A 108 3.80 3.55 1.21
C PHE A 108 2.32 3.56 0.83
N THR A 109 2.00 4.21 -0.28
CA THR A 109 0.64 4.19 -0.82
C THR A 109 0.65 3.82 -2.30
N SER A 110 -0.47 3.31 -2.80
CA SER A 110 -0.65 3.24 -4.24
C SER A 110 -0.69 4.66 -4.86
N ALA A 111 -0.59 4.73 -6.18
CA ALA A 111 -0.77 5.99 -6.91
C ALA A 111 -2.22 6.49 -6.92
N LEU A 112 -3.19 5.70 -6.43
CA LEU A 112 -4.61 6.01 -6.47
C LEU A 112 -5.05 6.83 -5.24
N ALA A 113 -5.86 7.87 -5.49
CA ALA A 113 -6.27 8.85 -4.47
C ALA A 113 -6.89 8.19 -3.23
N ARG A 114 -7.75 7.16 -3.40
CA ARG A 114 -8.42 6.51 -2.27
C ARG A 114 -7.46 5.92 -1.23
N SER A 115 -6.32 5.35 -1.67
CA SER A 115 -5.32 4.81 -0.72
C SER A 115 -4.52 5.93 -0.05
N GLN A 116 -4.16 6.97 -0.80
CA GLN A 116 -3.44 8.14 -0.29
C GLN A 116 -4.27 8.89 0.75
N VAL A 117 -5.53 9.17 0.42
CA VAL A 117 -6.46 9.89 1.31
C VAL A 117 -6.77 9.06 2.55
N THR A 118 -6.92 7.72 2.42
CA THR A 118 -7.08 6.84 3.58
C THR A 118 -5.89 6.93 4.53
N ALA A 119 -4.66 6.85 4.01
CA ALA A 119 -3.46 6.98 4.84
C ALA A 119 -3.39 8.33 5.54
N GLN A 120 -3.64 9.43 4.83
CA GLN A 120 -3.60 10.78 5.39
C GLN A 120 -4.64 10.97 6.49
N ILE A 121 -5.89 10.52 6.26
CA ILE A 121 -6.96 10.59 7.27
C ILE A 121 -6.61 9.72 8.48
N ALA A 122 -6.14 8.49 8.27
CA ALA A 122 -5.76 7.62 9.38
C ALA A 122 -4.67 8.25 10.26
N MET A 123 -3.71 8.93 9.66
CA MET A 123 -2.64 9.60 10.40
C MET A 123 -3.10 10.83 11.18
N THR A 124 -4.29 11.39 10.94
CA THR A 124 -4.84 12.46 11.79
C THR A 124 -5.21 11.98 13.20
N GLU A 125 -5.44 10.67 13.35
CA GLU A 125 -5.75 10.03 14.65
C GLU A 125 -4.49 9.49 15.36
N HIS A 126 -3.32 9.58 14.72
CA HIS A 126 -2.07 9.06 15.26
C HIS A 126 -1.49 9.98 16.33
N ILE A 127 -0.97 9.41 17.43
CA ILE A 127 -0.44 10.19 18.56
C ILE A 127 0.92 10.87 18.29
N SER A 128 1.60 10.51 17.21
CA SER A 128 2.86 11.14 16.83
C SER A 128 2.63 12.62 16.50
N SER A 129 3.55 13.47 16.92
CA SER A 129 3.58 14.88 16.52
C SER A 129 4.08 15.08 15.08
N LYS A 130 4.58 14.01 14.43
CA LYS A 130 5.12 14.08 13.07
C LYS A 130 3.99 14.19 12.04
N VAL A 131 4.23 14.96 10.99
CA VAL A 131 3.26 15.21 9.91
C VAL A 131 3.58 14.34 8.70
N PRO A 132 2.59 13.61 8.13
CA PRO A 132 2.80 12.85 6.91
C PRO A 132 2.97 13.79 5.70
N VAL A 133 4.07 13.62 4.94
CA VAL A 133 4.42 14.45 3.78
C VAL A 133 4.67 13.58 2.57
N VAL A 134 3.96 13.87 1.47
CA VAL A 134 4.14 13.15 0.21
C VAL A 134 5.45 13.58 -0.46
N LEU A 135 6.36 12.63 -0.65
CA LEU A 135 7.61 12.87 -1.34
C LEU A 135 7.43 12.82 -2.86
N TYR A 136 8.06 13.75 -3.55
CA TYR A 136 8.16 13.73 -5.00
C TYR A 136 9.27 12.77 -5.44
N ARG A 137 8.94 11.78 -6.27
CA ARG A 137 9.86 10.80 -6.84
C ARG A 137 9.86 10.80 -8.38
N GLY A 138 9.52 11.93 -8.98
CA GLY A 138 9.60 12.10 -10.42
C GLY A 138 11.00 12.43 -10.91
N THR A 139 11.14 12.73 -12.21
CA THR A 139 12.42 13.02 -12.87
C THR A 139 12.71 14.51 -13.03
N ASP A 140 11.78 15.40 -12.67
CA ASP A 140 12.01 16.84 -12.73
C ASP A 140 12.95 17.29 -11.62
N GLU A 141 14.14 17.74 -11.98
CA GLU A 141 15.19 18.12 -11.04
C GLU A 141 14.79 19.28 -10.11
N ARG A 142 13.98 20.22 -10.59
CA ARG A 142 13.50 21.36 -9.79
C ARG A 142 12.48 20.88 -8.76
N ALA A 143 11.55 20.01 -9.17
CA ALA A 143 10.57 19.44 -8.28
C ALA A 143 11.24 18.55 -7.22
N ILE A 144 12.26 17.77 -7.59
CA ILE A 144 13.09 17.01 -6.65
C ILE A 144 13.75 17.96 -5.64
N TYR A 145 14.38 19.06 -6.11
CA TYR A 145 15.02 20.03 -5.23
C TYR A 145 14.02 20.69 -4.27
N TRP A 146 12.86 21.13 -4.76
CA TRP A 146 11.84 21.79 -3.93
C TRP A 146 11.17 20.86 -2.93
N SER A 147 11.06 19.58 -3.24
CA SER A 147 10.45 18.59 -2.35
C SER A 147 11.40 18.02 -1.28
N ARG A 148 12.69 18.39 -1.34
CA ARG A 148 13.65 17.95 -0.34
C ARG A 148 13.36 18.58 1.02
N CYS A 149 13.58 17.81 2.06
CA CYS A 149 13.63 18.34 3.40
C CYS A 149 14.98 19.05 3.59
N HIS A 150 14.96 20.39 3.60
CA HIS A 150 16.19 21.21 3.61
C HIS A 150 16.80 21.41 5.00
N SER A 151 16.15 20.97 6.08
CA SER A 151 16.70 21.04 7.42
C SER A 151 16.53 19.72 8.16
N GLU A 152 17.48 19.41 9.04
CA GLU A 152 17.40 18.23 9.89
C GLU A 152 16.24 18.30 10.89
N GLU A 153 15.92 19.50 11.34
CA GLU A 153 14.79 19.76 12.24
C GLU A 153 13.48 19.37 11.55
N THR A 154 13.21 19.90 10.36
CA THR A 154 12.02 19.54 9.57
C THR A 154 11.98 18.03 9.26
N ALA A 155 13.12 17.41 8.95
CA ALA A 155 13.17 15.98 8.67
C ALA A 155 12.76 15.10 9.87
N ARG A 156 12.96 15.59 11.10
CA ARG A 156 12.53 14.88 12.32
C ARG A 156 11.03 14.96 12.54
N ASP A 157 10.37 15.97 12.01
CA ASP A 157 8.97 16.28 12.24
C ASP A 157 8.04 15.75 11.13
N ILE A 158 8.58 15.01 10.15
CA ILE A 158 7.79 14.42 9.08
C ILE A 158 7.78 12.90 9.12
N ILE A 159 6.69 12.32 8.56
CA ILE A 159 6.62 10.92 8.14
C ILE A 159 6.54 10.93 6.61
N PRO A 160 7.55 10.41 5.89
CA PRO A 160 7.52 10.39 4.44
C PRO A 160 6.41 9.47 3.90
N ILE A 161 5.62 9.98 2.96
CA ILE A 161 4.69 9.18 2.15
C ILE A 161 5.28 8.97 0.77
N VAL A 162 5.47 7.72 0.39
CA VAL A 162 5.96 7.30 -0.92
C VAL A 162 4.82 6.72 -1.73
N ARG A 163 4.50 7.35 -2.86
CA ARG A 163 3.50 6.85 -3.80
C ARG A 163 4.16 5.94 -4.83
N THR A 164 3.53 4.81 -5.10
CA THR A 164 4.02 3.87 -6.11
C THR A 164 2.89 3.17 -6.84
N TRP A 165 3.00 3.05 -8.17
CA TRP A 165 2.01 2.34 -8.99
C TRP A 165 2.04 0.83 -8.76
N GLN A 166 3.16 0.28 -8.31
CA GLN A 166 3.29 -1.14 -7.99
C GLN A 166 2.29 -1.60 -6.91
N LEU A 167 1.84 -0.69 -6.06
CA LEU A 167 0.79 -0.95 -5.05
C LEU A 167 -0.63 -0.66 -5.55
N ASN A 168 -0.84 -0.29 -6.84
CA ASN A 168 -2.17 -0.04 -7.37
C ASN A 168 -3.06 -1.29 -7.27
N GLU A 169 -4.37 -1.06 -7.21
CA GLU A 169 -5.40 -2.08 -7.37
C GLU A 169 -5.15 -2.90 -8.65
N ARG A 170 -5.59 -4.14 -8.66
CA ARG A 170 -5.58 -4.96 -9.85
C ARG A 170 -6.39 -4.29 -10.97
N MET A 171 -5.80 -4.20 -12.15
CA MET A 171 -6.44 -3.60 -13.32
C MET A 171 -7.55 -4.52 -13.85
N TYR A 172 -8.76 -4.00 -13.93
CA TYR A 172 -9.90 -4.75 -14.48
C TYR A 172 -10.10 -4.54 -15.99
N GLY A 173 -9.21 -3.78 -16.65
CA GLY A 173 -9.21 -3.57 -18.08
C GLY A 173 -10.54 -3.02 -18.59
N ARG A 174 -11.17 -3.72 -19.55
CA ARG A 174 -12.43 -3.29 -20.19
C ARG A 174 -13.64 -3.36 -19.25
N LEU A 175 -13.54 -4.01 -18.10
CA LEU A 175 -14.64 -4.08 -17.14
C LEU A 175 -14.75 -2.83 -16.26
N GLN A 176 -13.72 -1.97 -16.22
CA GLN A 176 -13.70 -0.77 -15.38
C GLN A 176 -14.87 0.16 -15.71
N GLY A 177 -15.61 0.58 -14.68
CA GLY A 177 -16.79 1.42 -14.77
C GLY A 177 -18.12 0.66 -14.96
N TYR A 178 -18.09 -0.61 -15.34
CA TYR A 178 -19.31 -1.40 -15.46
C TYR A 178 -19.79 -1.94 -14.11
N ASN A 179 -21.11 -2.12 -14.00
CA ASN A 179 -21.71 -2.73 -12.82
C ASN A 179 -21.43 -4.24 -12.79
N LYS A 180 -21.06 -4.76 -11.62
CA LYS A 180 -20.66 -6.17 -11.47
C LYS A 180 -21.84 -7.14 -11.70
N ALA A 181 -23.07 -6.74 -11.30
CA ALA A 181 -24.26 -7.56 -11.53
C ALA A 181 -24.65 -7.58 -13.02
N GLU A 182 -24.67 -6.43 -13.68
CA GLU A 182 -24.95 -6.33 -15.13
C GLU A 182 -23.94 -7.13 -15.96
N MET A 183 -22.66 -7.12 -15.56
CA MET A 183 -21.66 -7.96 -16.22
C MET A 183 -21.89 -9.45 -15.98
N ALA A 184 -22.36 -9.84 -14.80
CA ALA A 184 -22.72 -11.23 -14.50
C ALA A 184 -23.94 -11.69 -15.33
N GLU A 185 -24.95 -10.84 -15.50
CA GLU A 185 -26.11 -11.10 -16.36
C GLU A 185 -25.71 -11.25 -17.84
N SER A 186 -24.79 -10.42 -18.34
CA SER A 186 -24.42 -10.38 -19.76
C SER A 186 -23.36 -11.41 -20.16
N HIS A 187 -22.46 -11.79 -19.27
CA HIS A 187 -21.32 -12.68 -19.57
C HIS A 187 -21.39 -14.02 -18.82
N GLY A 188 -22.39 -14.19 -17.93
CA GLY A 188 -22.52 -15.32 -17.02
C GLY A 188 -21.77 -15.13 -15.70
N GLU A 189 -22.41 -15.54 -14.59
CA GLU A 189 -21.86 -15.41 -13.23
C GLU A 189 -20.51 -16.11 -13.08
N GLU A 190 -20.39 -17.34 -13.62
CA GLU A 190 -19.16 -18.13 -13.54
C GLU A 190 -17.97 -17.42 -14.20
N LYS A 191 -18.19 -16.85 -15.39
CA LYS A 191 -17.13 -16.11 -16.12
C LYS A 191 -16.71 -14.86 -15.39
N VAL A 192 -17.67 -14.10 -14.86
CA VAL A 192 -17.36 -12.88 -14.10
C VAL A 192 -16.70 -13.23 -12.77
N PHE A 193 -17.10 -14.33 -12.13
CA PHE A 193 -16.45 -14.84 -10.93
C PHE A 193 -14.98 -15.22 -11.23
N GLU A 194 -14.72 -15.94 -12.34
CA GLU A 194 -13.39 -16.28 -12.81
C GLU A 194 -12.52 -15.03 -12.98
N TRP A 195 -12.99 -14.00 -13.69
CA TRP A 195 -12.27 -12.72 -13.84
C TRP A 195 -11.99 -12.02 -12.52
N ARG A 196 -12.83 -12.20 -11.53
CA ARG A 196 -12.69 -11.54 -10.22
C ARG A 196 -11.79 -12.29 -9.24
N ARG A 197 -11.72 -13.62 -9.33
CA ARG A 197 -11.15 -14.47 -8.28
C ARG A 197 -10.08 -15.44 -8.76
N SER A 198 -9.98 -15.70 -10.05
CA SER A 198 -8.92 -16.59 -10.57
C SER A 198 -7.53 -15.96 -10.35
N TYR A 199 -6.59 -16.81 -9.97
CA TYR A 199 -5.21 -16.41 -9.81
C TYR A 199 -4.55 -16.11 -11.15
N GLU A 200 -4.79 -16.94 -12.17
CA GLU A 200 -4.15 -16.89 -13.48
C GLU A 200 -4.97 -16.14 -14.54
N THR A 201 -6.32 -16.24 -14.48
CA THR A 201 -7.19 -15.68 -15.50
C THR A 201 -7.37 -14.17 -15.31
N ALA A 202 -6.92 -13.39 -16.31
CA ALA A 202 -7.13 -11.96 -16.35
C ALA A 202 -8.46 -11.58 -17.00
N PRO A 203 -9.13 -10.49 -16.56
CA PRO A 203 -10.23 -9.91 -17.32
C PRO A 203 -9.71 -9.31 -18.64
N PRO A 204 -10.58 -9.09 -19.65
CA PRO A 204 -10.16 -8.57 -20.94
C PRO A 204 -9.39 -7.24 -20.85
N GLY A 205 -8.11 -7.25 -21.23
CA GLY A 205 -7.22 -6.09 -21.14
C GLY A 205 -6.84 -5.66 -19.73
N GLY A 206 -7.01 -6.54 -18.73
CA GLY A 206 -6.67 -6.30 -17.34
C GLY A 206 -5.55 -7.20 -16.82
N GLU A 207 -5.40 -7.27 -15.52
CA GLU A 207 -4.41 -8.08 -14.78
C GLU A 207 -5.09 -9.27 -14.10
N SER A 208 -4.39 -10.42 -14.08
CA SER A 208 -4.70 -11.51 -13.15
C SER A 208 -4.22 -11.17 -11.74
N LEU A 209 -4.63 -11.98 -10.74
CA LEU A 209 -4.08 -11.83 -9.39
C LEU A 209 -2.58 -12.16 -9.37
N GLU A 210 -2.12 -13.10 -10.19
CA GLU A 210 -0.72 -13.43 -10.34
C GLU A 210 0.10 -12.23 -10.83
N MET A 211 -0.35 -11.55 -11.90
CA MET A 211 0.34 -10.36 -12.44
C MET A 211 0.44 -9.25 -11.40
N THR A 212 -0.66 -9.00 -10.68
CA THR A 212 -0.68 -8.03 -9.58
C THR A 212 0.28 -8.45 -8.46
N GLY A 213 0.24 -9.72 -8.06
CA GLY A 213 1.11 -10.27 -7.03
C GLY A 213 2.59 -10.11 -7.37
N ARG A 214 2.99 -10.40 -8.61
CA ARG A 214 4.38 -10.25 -9.08
C ARG A 214 4.90 -8.82 -8.90
N ARG A 215 4.14 -7.79 -9.34
CA ARG A 215 4.60 -6.39 -9.21
C ARG A 215 4.63 -5.91 -7.75
N VAL A 216 3.65 -6.32 -6.93
CA VAL A 216 3.61 -5.98 -5.50
C VAL A 216 4.75 -6.65 -4.75
N GLN A 217 5.01 -7.92 -5.04
CA GLN A 217 6.06 -8.70 -4.39
C GLN A 217 7.46 -8.14 -4.71
N ALA A 218 7.73 -7.83 -5.99
CA ALA A 218 8.99 -7.20 -6.38
C ALA A 218 9.20 -5.87 -5.65
N PHE A 219 8.18 -5.03 -5.54
CA PHE A 219 8.24 -3.80 -4.79
C PHE A 219 8.50 -4.03 -3.29
N PHE A 220 7.80 -4.99 -2.68
CA PHE A 220 7.95 -5.29 -1.27
C PHE A 220 9.38 -5.68 -0.92
N LEU A 221 9.98 -6.59 -1.70
CA LEU A 221 11.33 -7.07 -1.45
C LEU A 221 12.41 -6.00 -1.67
N ASN A 222 12.19 -5.13 -2.65
CA ASN A 222 13.19 -4.11 -3.00
C ASN A 222 13.11 -2.86 -2.13
N GLU A 223 11.92 -2.48 -1.68
CA GLU A 223 11.70 -1.20 -0.99
C GLU A 223 11.29 -1.36 0.48
N VAL A 224 10.41 -2.34 0.78
CA VAL A 224 9.81 -2.46 2.11
C VAL A 224 10.65 -3.33 3.03
N GLU A 225 11.01 -4.52 2.58
CA GLU A 225 11.78 -5.48 3.38
C GLU A 225 13.11 -4.91 3.90
N PRO A 226 13.92 -4.19 3.10
CA PRO A 226 15.16 -3.59 3.59
C PRO A 226 14.94 -2.56 4.70
N MET A 227 13.81 -1.84 4.68
CA MET A 227 13.46 -0.90 5.75
C MET A 227 13.09 -1.62 7.04
N LEU A 228 12.27 -2.67 6.94
CA LEU A 228 11.93 -3.50 8.09
C LEU A 228 13.15 -4.18 8.69
N ALA A 229 14.10 -4.63 7.84
CA ALA A 229 15.36 -5.23 8.29
C ALA A 229 16.26 -4.24 9.05
N LYS A 230 16.18 -2.95 8.70
CA LYS A 230 16.87 -1.85 9.42
C LYS A 230 16.12 -1.40 10.70
N GLY A 231 14.98 -2.02 11.02
CA GLY A 231 14.19 -1.70 12.20
C GLY A 231 13.16 -0.59 12.02
N HIS A 232 12.92 -0.09 10.79
CA HIS A 232 11.90 0.93 10.55
C HIS A 232 10.49 0.35 10.58
N ASN A 233 9.56 1.12 11.13
CA ASN A 233 8.15 0.80 11.17
C ASN A 233 7.48 1.29 9.89
N VAL A 234 6.92 0.36 9.13
CA VAL A 234 6.37 0.63 7.80
C VAL A 234 4.87 0.51 7.80
N MET A 235 4.17 1.50 7.24
CA MET A 235 2.74 1.42 6.93
C MET A 235 2.55 1.35 5.41
N ILE A 236 1.71 0.42 4.95
CA ILE A 236 1.28 0.31 3.56
C ILE A 236 -0.23 0.53 3.50
N SER A 237 -0.67 1.57 2.79
CA SER A 237 -2.08 1.78 2.46
C SER A 237 -2.29 1.46 0.98
N ALA A 238 -3.05 0.40 0.70
CA ALA A 238 -3.22 -0.13 -0.66
C ALA A 238 -4.62 -0.75 -0.87
N HIS A 239 -4.69 -1.85 -1.59
CA HIS A 239 -5.91 -2.48 -2.07
C HIS A 239 -5.95 -3.97 -1.69
N ALA A 240 -7.16 -4.60 -1.74
CA ALA A 240 -7.40 -6.01 -1.45
C ALA A 240 -8.55 -6.58 -2.29
#